data_fffb694021114c2887f805e9031a9f31
#
_entry.id   fffb694021114c2887f805e9031a9f31
#
_cell.length_a   1.000
_cell.length_b   1.000
_cell.length_c   1.000
_cell.angle_alpha   90.00
_cell.angle_beta   90.00
_cell.angle_gamma   90.00
#
_symmetry.space_group_name_H-M   'P 1'
#
loop_
_entity.id
_entity.type
_entity.pdbx_description
1 polymer ?
#
loop_
_entity_poly.entity_id
_entity_poly.type
_entity_poly.pdbx_seq_one_letter_code
_entity_poly.pdbx_strand_id
1 'polypeptide(L)'
;VKSGLSAKGIAEKAAVAAAEIPFNRAPVMLCRQVAAPPSEKGWVYEIKYDGYRIAAYSQKDGVRLLTRNGKDFSDKLPELAQAIGRLSNGRALVLDGEAIISDDEGRSEFQALQNHLRLKGGRKPVYMVFDLLSLDGKDLRELPLEERKKRLKTLIGDGNDAIRYSAHVEGKGEECFAAARKLGLEGIVGKRADSPYSGSRNGDWIKIKCYNRQEFVIGGFT
;
A
#
# COMPACT_ATOMS: atom_id res chain seq x y z
N VAL A 1 -25.88 -14.69 -34.06
CA VAL A 1 -24.43 -14.60 -34.14
C VAL A 1 -23.92 -14.31 -32.75
N LYS A 2 -23.40 -15.35 -32.01
CA LYS A 2 -22.83 -15.23 -30.66
C LYS A 2 -21.35 -14.92 -30.82
N SER A 3 -20.92 -13.70 -30.53
CA SER A 3 -19.51 -13.36 -30.38
C SER A 3 -19.04 -13.74 -28.98
N GLY A 4 -18.57 -14.98 -28.82
CA GLY A 4 -17.92 -15.45 -27.59
C GLY A 4 -16.50 -14.89 -27.52
N LEU A 5 -16.31 -13.83 -26.78
CA LEU A 5 -14.98 -13.45 -26.32
C LEU A 5 -14.59 -14.40 -25.19
N SER A 6 -13.55 -15.21 -25.39
CA SER A 6 -13.00 -16.06 -24.33
C SER A 6 -12.34 -15.18 -23.25
N ALA A 7 -12.33 -15.65 -22.01
CA ALA A 7 -11.66 -14.97 -20.89
C ALA A 7 -10.18 -14.60 -21.20
N LYS A 8 -9.53 -15.40 -22.07
CA LYS A 8 -8.18 -15.14 -22.60
C LYS A 8 -8.14 -13.93 -23.54
N GLY A 9 -9.20 -13.73 -24.36
CA GLY A 9 -9.34 -12.58 -25.26
C GLY A 9 -9.68 -11.28 -24.54
N ILE A 10 -10.29 -11.35 -23.36
CA ILE A 10 -10.53 -10.18 -22.49
C ILE A 10 -9.24 -9.78 -21.77
N ALA A 11 -8.43 -10.74 -21.35
CA ALA A 11 -7.12 -10.49 -20.73
C ALA A 11 -6.08 -9.92 -21.73
N GLU A 12 -6.15 -10.31 -23.01
CA GLU A 12 -5.29 -9.75 -24.06
C GLU A 12 -5.77 -8.39 -24.58
N LYS A 13 -7.07 -8.09 -24.52
CA LYS A 13 -7.62 -6.77 -24.89
C LYS A 13 -7.53 -5.70 -23.81
N ALA A 14 -7.24 -6.06 -22.59
CA ALA A 14 -6.66 -5.14 -21.62
C ALA A 14 -5.18 -4.89 -21.97
N ALA A 15 -4.87 -4.63 -23.24
CA ALA A 15 -3.64 -4.01 -23.67
C ALA A 15 -3.63 -2.61 -23.03
N VAL A 16 -3.08 -2.59 -21.86
CA VAL A 16 -2.87 -1.44 -21.01
C VAL A 16 -2.28 -0.35 -21.87
N ALA A 17 -3.01 0.73 -22.06
CA ALA A 17 -2.53 1.87 -22.79
C ALA A 17 -1.17 2.29 -22.22
N ALA A 18 -0.18 2.50 -23.08
CA ALA A 18 1.12 3.01 -22.69
C ALA A 18 0.92 4.49 -22.28
N ALA A 19 0.45 4.70 -21.06
CA ALA A 19 0.32 6.01 -20.46
C ALA A 19 1.20 6.05 -19.23
N GLU A 20 2.31 6.80 -19.28
CA GLU A 20 3.10 7.09 -18.10
C GLU A 20 2.21 7.79 -17.07
N ILE A 21 2.17 7.27 -15.85
CA ILE A 21 1.51 7.95 -14.75
C ILE A 21 2.39 9.16 -14.37
N PRO A 22 1.93 10.42 -14.56
CA PRO A 22 2.74 11.59 -14.25
C PRO A 22 3.11 11.63 -12.77
N PHE A 23 4.32 12.11 -12.44
CA PHE A 23 4.89 12.22 -11.09
C PHE A 23 4.00 12.90 -10.02
N ASN A 24 2.98 13.61 -10.40
CA ASN A 24 2.19 14.43 -9.47
C ASN A 24 0.70 14.08 -9.46
N ARG A 25 0.26 12.97 -10.08
CA ARG A 25 -1.16 12.74 -10.32
C ARG A 25 -1.65 11.30 -10.25
N ALA A 26 -1.05 10.42 -9.45
CA ALA A 26 -1.80 9.23 -9.08
C ALA A 26 -2.64 9.57 -7.84
N PRO A 27 -3.94 9.90 -7.99
CA PRO A 27 -4.80 10.00 -6.82
C PRO A 27 -4.78 8.65 -6.11
N VAL A 28 -4.39 8.65 -4.84
CA VAL A 28 -4.29 7.41 -4.08
C VAL A 28 -5.65 6.88 -3.69
N MET A 29 -5.82 5.56 -3.76
CA MET A 29 -7.02 4.86 -3.28
C MET A 29 -7.24 5.14 -1.80
N LEU A 30 -8.46 5.48 -1.38
CA LEU A 30 -8.79 5.82 -0.01
C LEU A 30 -9.73 4.79 0.62
N CYS A 31 -9.39 4.34 1.83
CA CYS A 31 -10.24 3.43 2.56
C CYS A 31 -11.48 4.13 3.16
N ARG A 32 -12.66 3.51 3.03
CA ARG A 32 -13.82 3.82 3.84
C ARG A 32 -13.68 3.13 5.21
N GLN A 33 -13.95 3.82 6.29
CA GLN A 33 -13.96 3.20 7.62
C GLN A 33 -15.26 2.43 7.84
N VAL A 34 -15.14 1.20 8.32
CA VAL A 34 -16.28 0.35 8.71
C VAL A 34 -16.04 -0.25 10.09
N ALA A 35 -17.09 -0.72 10.73
CA ALA A 35 -17.04 -1.25 12.09
C ALA A 35 -16.52 -2.70 12.14
N ALA A 36 -16.83 -3.50 11.12
CA ALA A 36 -16.47 -4.92 11.02
C ALA A 36 -16.13 -5.31 9.58
N PRO A 37 -15.39 -6.40 9.37
CA PRO A 37 -15.16 -6.96 8.05
C PRO A 37 -16.48 -7.38 7.39
N PRO A 38 -16.64 -7.15 6.07
CA PRO A 38 -17.76 -7.70 5.32
C PRO A 38 -17.79 -9.23 5.35
N SER A 39 -19.00 -9.79 5.40
CA SER A 39 -19.23 -11.25 5.32
C SER A 39 -19.18 -11.79 3.89
N GLU A 40 -19.23 -10.91 2.90
CA GLU A 40 -19.24 -11.27 1.47
C GLU A 40 -17.87 -11.79 1.04
N LYS A 41 -17.88 -12.71 0.05
CA LYS A 41 -16.65 -13.22 -0.57
C LYS A 41 -15.98 -12.15 -1.46
N GLY A 42 -14.74 -12.39 -1.85
CA GLY A 42 -13.98 -11.53 -2.78
C GLY A 42 -13.22 -10.39 -2.08
N TRP A 43 -13.04 -10.48 -0.78
CA TRP A 43 -12.19 -9.56 -0.02
C TRP A 43 -10.86 -10.20 0.32
N VAL A 44 -9.80 -9.41 0.24
CA VAL A 44 -8.47 -9.72 0.78
C VAL A 44 -8.15 -8.76 1.91
N TYR A 45 -7.46 -9.23 2.93
CA TYR A 45 -7.18 -8.45 4.14
C TYR A 45 -5.68 -8.34 4.37
N GLU A 46 -5.23 -7.13 4.66
CA GLU A 46 -3.84 -6.78 4.95
C GLU A 46 -3.73 -6.13 6.32
N ILE A 47 -2.54 -6.13 6.90
CA ILE A 47 -2.24 -5.33 8.10
C ILE A 47 -2.41 -3.84 7.75
N LYS A 48 -3.05 -3.09 8.63
CA LYS A 48 -3.06 -1.63 8.55
C LYS A 48 -1.80 -1.11 9.23
N TYR A 49 -0.85 -0.69 8.42
CA TYR A 49 0.37 -0.05 8.89
C TYR A 49 0.10 1.38 9.33
N ASP A 50 0.84 1.85 10.35
CA ASP A 50 0.82 3.22 10.83
C ASP A 50 2.13 3.92 10.46
N GLY A 51 2.09 4.75 9.42
CA GLY A 51 3.25 5.39 8.83
C GLY A 51 2.90 6.56 7.93
N TYR A 52 3.77 6.83 6.96
CA TYR A 52 3.50 7.76 5.88
C TYR A 52 3.21 7.01 4.59
N ARG A 53 2.00 7.21 4.04
CA ARG A 53 1.69 6.69 2.73
C ARG A 53 2.51 7.36 1.67
N ILE A 54 3.19 6.56 0.87
CA ILE A 54 4.10 6.97 -0.19
C ILE A 54 3.67 6.31 -1.50
N ALA A 55 3.49 7.13 -2.52
CA ALA A 55 3.53 6.70 -3.91
C ALA A 55 4.97 6.86 -4.40
N ALA A 56 5.61 5.74 -4.73
CA ALA A 56 6.99 5.72 -5.18
C ALA A 56 7.05 5.57 -6.69
N TYR A 57 7.68 6.51 -7.34
CA TYR A 57 7.88 6.57 -8.79
C TYR A 57 9.35 6.30 -9.09
N SER A 58 9.63 5.36 -10.00
CA SER A 58 10.94 5.21 -10.63
C SER A 58 10.77 5.43 -12.13
N GLN A 59 11.47 6.39 -12.67
CA GLN A 59 11.45 6.76 -14.08
C GLN A 59 12.87 7.13 -14.53
N LYS A 60 13.04 7.50 -15.82
CA LYS A 60 14.35 7.88 -16.38
C LYS A 60 15.06 8.98 -15.60
N ASP A 61 14.29 9.90 -15.02
CA ASP A 61 14.80 11.06 -14.28
C ASP A 61 15.12 10.76 -12.80
N GLY A 62 14.98 9.50 -12.39
CA GLY A 62 15.28 9.06 -11.03
C GLY A 62 14.07 8.54 -10.26
N VAL A 63 14.20 8.53 -8.92
CA VAL A 63 13.16 8.06 -8.00
C VAL A 63 12.57 9.24 -7.24
N ARG A 64 11.24 9.27 -7.15
CA ARG A 64 10.50 10.21 -6.30
C ARG A 64 9.55 9.49 -5.35
N LEU A 65 9.51 9.98 -4.12
CA LEU A 65 8.66 9.48 -3.04
C LEU A 65 7.63 10.54 -2.69
N LEU A 66 6.41 10.42 -3.21
CA LEU A 66 5.36 11.39 -2.97
C LEU A 66 4.40 10.93 -1.88
N THR A 67 4.18 11.77 -0.88
CA THR A 67 3.15 11.52 0.14
C THR A 67 1.76 11.64 -0.48
N ARG A 68 0.74 11.16 0.25
CA ARG A 68 -0.67 11.30 -0.15
C ARG A 68 -1.08 12.72 -0.57
N ASN A 69 -0.44 13.75 0.03
CA ASN A 69 -0.73 15.16 -0.25
C ASN A 69 0.21 15.76 -1.29
N GLY A 70 0.97 14.94 -2.02
CA GLY A 70 1.89 15.36 -3.08
C GLY A 70 3.19 15.98 -2.58
N LYS A 71 3.51 15.92 -1.28
CA LYS A 71 4.79 16.39 -0.77
C LYS A 71 5.89 15.39 -1.14
N ASP A 72 6.99 15.88 -1.69
CA ASP A 72 8.15 15.05 -2.01
C ASP A 72 8.95 14.73 -0.72
N PHE A 73 9.14 13.45 -0.48
CA PHE A 73 9.91 12.91 0.65
C PHE A 73 11.18 12.18 0.20
N SER A 74 11.60 12.33 -1.05
CA SER A 74 12.80 11.66 -1.60
C SER A 74 14.04 12.00 -0.79
N ASP A 75 14.24 13.27 -0.44
CA ASP A 75 15.38 13.73 0.39
C ASP A 75 15.22 13.40 1.88
N LYS A 76 13.99 13.09 2.32
CA LYS A 76 13.71 12.73 3.72
C LYS A 76 13.85 11.24 3.98
N LEU A 77 13.71 10.42 2.96
CA LEU A 77 13.80 8.96 2.99
C LEU A 77 14.75 8.45 1.90
N PRO A 78 16.01 8.93 1.88
CA PRO A 78 16.97 8.61 0.82
C PRO A 78 17.27 7.11 0.73
N GLU A 79 17.23 6.38 1.86
CA GLU A 79 17.42 4.94 1.89
C GLU A 79 16.34 4.20 1.10
N LEU A 80 15.08 4.64 1.23
CA LEU A 80 13.97 4.05 0.47
C LEU A 80 14.07 4.42 -1.01
N ALA A 81 14.41 5.66 -1.35
CA ALA A 81 14.61 6.09 -2.73
C ALA A 81 15.70 5.24 -3.42
N GLN A 82 16.84 5.03 -2.75
CA GLN A 82 17.90 4.17 -3.25
C GLN A 82 17.47 2.71 -3.40
N ALA A 83 16.73 2.18 -2.41
CA ALA A 83 16.24 0.81 -2.45
C ALA A 83 15.27 0.59 -3.62
N ILE A 84 14.38 1.55 -3.89
CA ILE A 84 13.45 1.52 -5.03
C ILE A 84 14.19 1.64 -6.35
N GLY A 85 15.22 2.49 -6.43
CA GLY A 85 16.11 2.58 -7.60
C GLY A 85 16.77 1.25 -7.93
N ARG A 86 17.25 0.53 -6.91
CA ARG A 86 17.82 -0.83 -7.08
C ARG A 86 16.75 -1.84 -7.50
N LEU A 87 15.57 -1.82 -6.87
CA LEU A 87 14.46 -2.71 -7.21
C LEU A 87 14.01 -2.51 -8.65
N SER A 88 13.90 -1.27 -9.09
CA SER A 88 13.46 -0.94 -10.44
C SER A 88 14.44 -1.40 -11.51
N ASN A 89 15.73 -1.38 -11.19
CA ASN A 89 16.82 -1.75 -12.14
C ASN A 89 16.66 -1.06 -13.51
N GLY A 90 16.39 0.24 -13.50
CA GLY A 90 16.17 1.06 -14.70
C GLY A 90 14.78 0.93 -15.33
N ARG A 91 13.89 0.11 -14.79
CA ARG A 91 12.50 -0.01 -15.25
C ARG A 91 11.64 1.15 -14.74
N ALA A 92 10.74 1.64 -15.57
CA ALA A 92 9.72 2.59 -15.14
C ALA A 92 8.64 1.86 -14.32
N LEU A 93 8.39 2.31 -13.08
CA LEU A 93 7.35 1.72 -12.21
C LEU A 93 6.75 2.76 -11.27
N VAL A 94 5.52 2.48 -10.82
CA VAL A 94 4.85 3.23 -9.76
C VAL A 94 4.30 2.25 -8.73
N LEU A 95 4.74 2.42 -7.49
CA LEU A 95 4.34 1.62 -6.34
C LEU A 95 3.48 2.45 -5.38
N ASP A 96 2.57 1.79 -4.68
CA ASP A 96 1.82 2.36 -3.58
C ASP A 96 2.08 1.56 -2.31
N GLY A 97 2.44 2.24 -1.23
CA GLY A 97 2.84 1.59 0.01
C GLY A 97 2.83 2.53 1.20
N GLU A 98 3.25 1.99 2.34
CA GLU A 98 3.41 2.72 3.59
C GLU A 98 4.88 2.68 4.02
N ALA A 99 5.50 3.84 4.25
CA ALA A 99 6.81 3.92 4.89
C ALA A 99 6.62 3.85 6.40
N ILE A 100 7.24 2.88 7.04
CA ILE A 100 7.11 2.62 8.48
C ILE A 100 8.47 2.48 9.14
N ILE A 101 8.52 2.61 10.46
CA ILE A 101 9.54 2.03 11.31
C ILE A 101 8.84 1.00 12.19
N SER A 102 9.42 -0.17 12.34
CA SER A 102 8.87 -1.24 13.19
C SER A 102 9.61 -1.32 14.51
N ASP A 103 8.89 -1.71 15.56
CA ASP A 103 9.49 -2.19 16.81
C ASP A 103 10.08 -3.61 16.64
N ASP A 104 10.58 -4.18 17.73
CA ASP A 104 11.21 -5.51 17.74
C ASP A 104 10.19 -6.64 17.54
N GLU A 105 8.90 -6.38 17.78
CA GLU A 105 7.79 -7.29 17.51
C GLU A 105 7.19 -7.11 16.11
N GLY A 106 7.73 -6.18 15.31
CA GLY A 106 7.30 -5.94 13.93
C GLY A 106 6.08 -5.02 13.80
N ARG A 107 5.63 -4.37 14.88
CA ARG A 107 4.53 -3.39 14.84
C ARG A 107 5.05 -2.05 14.35
N SER A 108 4.25 -1.33 13.58
CA SER A 108 4.61 0.02 13.10
C SER A 108 4.54 1.05 14.23
N GLU A 109 5.60 1.85 14.35
CA GLU A 109 5.74 2.95 15.32
C GLU A 109 5.79 4.31 14.59
N PHE A 110 4.67 4.99 14.50
CA PHE A 110 4.59 6.28 13.80
C PHE A 110 5.51 7.35 14.43
N GLN A 111 5.59 7.40 15.76
CA GLN A 111 6.44 8.35 16.45
C GLN A 111 7.93 8.12 16.15
N ALA A 112 8.36 6.86 16.04
CA ALA A 112 9.73 6.53 15.66
C ALA A 112 10.05 7.02 14.24
N LEU A 113 9.09 6.88 13.30
CA LEU A 113 9.23 7.40 11.95
C LEU A 113 9.29 8.94 11.91
N GLN A 114 8.45 9.64 12.70
CA GLN A 114 8.53 11.09 12.81
C GLN A 114 9.87 11.56 13.38
N ASN A 115 10.39 10.86 14.39
CA ASN A 115 11.69 11.15 14.98
C ASN A 115 12.83 10.92 13.97
N HIS A 116 12.77 9.82 13.20
CA HIS A 116 13.74 9.54 12.13
C HIS A 116 13.77 10.68 11.08
N LEU A 117 12.60 11.13 10.63
CA LEU A 117 12.48 12.22 9.66
C LEU A 117 13.02 13.56 10.18
N ARG A 118 12.95 13.80 11.49
CA ARG A 118 13.43 15.02 12.14
C ARG A 118 14.92 14.99 12.46
N LEU A 119 15.42 13.85 13.00
CA LEU A 119 16.75 13.72 13.57
C LEU A 119 17.74 13.02 12.63
N LYS A 120 17.27 12.47 11.50
CA LYS A 120 18.06 11.68 10.53
C LYS A 120 18.87 10.55 11.18
N GLY A 121 18.23 9.80 12.10
CA GLY A 121 18.88 8.72 12.82
C GLY A 121 17.91 7.73 13.45
N GLY A 122 18.42 6.68 14.07
CA GLY A 122 17.65 5.61 14.69
C GLY A 122 17.42 4.41 13.77
N ARG A 123 16.32 3.68 14.01
CA ARG A 123 15.93 2.52 13.17
C ARG A 123 15.65 2.98 11.75
N LYS A 124 16.02 2.15 10.77
CA LYS A 124 15.82 2.44 9.35
C LYS A 124 14.34 2.25 8.95
N PRO A 125 13.81 3.13 8.09
CA PRO A 125 12.46 2.96 7.56
C PRO A 125 12.39 1.76 6.60
N VAL A 126 11.22 1.11 6.58
CA VAL A 126 10.85 0.03 5.67
C VAL A 126 9.66 0.48 4.85
N TYR A 127 9.68 0.20 3.56
CA TYR A 127 8.56 0.46 2.66
C TYR A 127 7.73 -0.81 2.48
N MET A 128 6.54 -0.82 3.08
CA MET A 128 5.55 -1.90 2.96
C MET A 128 4.70 -1.65 1.72
N VAL A 129 5.00 -2.36 0.64
CA VAL A 129 4.35 -2.13 -0.66
C VAL A 129 3.11 -3.01 -0.78
N PHE A 130 1.98 -2.42 -1.05
CA PHE A 130 0.69 -3.12 -1.12
C PHE A 130 0.00 -3.02 -2.48
N ASP A 131 0.48 -2.18 -3.42
CA ASP A 131 -0.06 -2.11 -4.78
C ASP A 131 1.01 -1.71 -5.80
N LEU A 132 0.78 -2.10 -7.07
CA LEU A 132 1.61 -1.78 -8.23
C LEU A 132 0.73 -1.11 -9.29
N LEU A 133 0.97 0.18 -9.53
CA LEU A 133 0.12 0.99 -10.38
C LEU A 133 0.62 1.09 -11.82
N SER A 134 1.93 0.99 -12.02
CA SER A 134 2.55 0.97 -13.34
C SER A 134 3.79 0.11 -13.34
N LEU A 135 4.07 -0.55 -14.47
CA LEU A 135 5.27 -1.35 -14.69
C LEU A 135 5.67 -1.29 -16.17
N ASP A 136 6.95 -0.98 -16.43
CA ASP A 136 7.50 -0.83 -17.78
C ASP A 136 6.71 0.17 -18.65
N GLY A 137 6.26 1.28 -18.04
CA GLY A 137 5.46 2.31 -18.70
C GLY A 137 4.01 1.90 -18.99
N LYS A 138 3.57 0.74 -18.52
CA LYS A 138 2.19 0.26 -18.66
C LYS A 138 1.39 0.61 -17.42
N ASP A 139 0.27 1.31 -17.58
CA ASP A 139 -0.68 1.59 -16.50
C ASP A 139 -1.44 0.30 -16.14
N LEU A 140 -1.36 -0.12 -14.88
CA LEU A 140 -2.00 -1.36 -14.39
C LEU A 140 -3.28 -1.08 -13.58
N ARG A 141 -3.67 0.18 -13.40
CA ARG A 141 -4.76 0.57 -12.48
C ARG A 141 -6.11 -0.04 -12.84
N GLU A 142 -6.37 -0.26 -14.13
CA GLU A 142 -7.61 -0.90 -14.60
C GLU A 142 -7.65 -2.43 -14.39
N LEU A 143 -6.52 -3.05 -14.04
CA LEU A 143 -6.49 -4.48 -13.73
C LEU A 143 -7.12 -4.75 -12.35
N PRO A 144 -7.68 -5.95 -12.13
CA PRO A 144 -8.06 -6.41 -10.80
C PRO A 144 -6.90 -6.33 -9.80
N LEU A 145 -7.21 -6.02 -8.53
CA LEU A 145 -6.20 -5.93 -7.46
C LEU A 145 -5.35 -7.20 -7.37
N GLU A 146 -5.97 -8.37 -7.48
CA GLU A 146 -5.27 -9.68 -7.41
C GLU A 146 -4.17 -9.80 -8.47
N GLU A 147 -4.42 -9.34 -9.70
CA GLU A 147 -3.45 -9.34 -10.79
C GLU A 147 -2.31 -8.34 -10.53
N ARG A 148 -2.62 -7.15 -10.01
CA ARG A 148 -1.61 -6.16 -9.63
C ARG A 148 -0.73 -6.70 -8.49
N LYS A 149 -1.33 -7.32 -7.47
CA LYS A 149 -0.61 -7.93 -6.35
C LYS A 149 0.26 -9.11 -6.76
N LYS A 150 -0.20 -9.94 -7.68
CA LYS A 150 0.61 -11.04 -8.23
C LYS A 150 1.87 -10.52 -8.93
N ARG A 151 1.73 -9.49 -9.77
CA ARG A 151 2.87 -8.83 -10.42
C ARG A 151 3.80 -8.15 -9.41
N LEU A 152 3.22 -7.48 -8.41
CA LEU A 152 3.96 -6.87 -7.33
C LEU A 152 4.79 -7.89 -6.55
N LYS A 153 4.20 -9.03 -6.20
CA LYS A 153 4.91 -10.11 -5.50
C LYS A 153 6.07 -10.66 -6.33
N THR A 154 5.86 -10.83 -7.63
CA THR A 154 6.94 -11.24 -8.56
C THR A 154 8.05 -10.19 -8.64
N LEU A 155 7.71 -8.91 -8.66
CA LEU A 155 8.67 -7.80 -8.72
C LEU A 155 9.53 -7.70 -7.46
N ILE A 156 8.91 -7.82 -6.28
CA ILE A 156 9.61 -7.68 -4.98
C ILE A 156 10.34 -8.98 -4.60
N GLY A 157 9.82 -10.14 -5.00
CA GLY A 157 10.37 -11.44 -4.58
C GLY A 157 10.28 -11.61 -3.06
N ASP A 158 11.38 -12.04 -2.45
CA ASP A 158 11.50 -12.19 -0.99
C ASP A 158 11.63 -10.84 -0.26
N GLY A 159 11.81 -9.76 -1.02
CA GLY A 159 12.03 -8.43 -0.46
C GLY A 159 13.43 -8.24 0.09
N ASN A 160 13.61 -7.18 0.88
CA ASN A 160 14.86 -6.88 1.59
C ASN A 160 14.54 -6.04 2.85
N ASP A 161 15.57 -5.60 3.56
CA ASP A 161 15.40 -4.82 4.79
C ASP A 161 14.70 -3.47 4.58
N ALA A 162 14.72 -2.91 3.35
CA ALA A 162 14.13 -1.62 3.04
C ALA A 162 12.79 -1.71 2.30
N ILE A 163 12.52 -2.82 1.59
CA ILE A 163 11.29 -2.99 0.79
C ILE A 163 10.71 -4.36 1.06
N ARG A 164 9.44 -4.40 1.46
CA ARG A 164 8.71 -5.64 1.74
C ARG A 164 7.34 -5.62 1.06
N TYR A 165 6.92 -6.78 0.58
CA TYR A 165 5.59 -6.99 0.08
C TYR A 165 4.60 -7.06 1.24
N SER A 166 3.52 -6.28 1.18
CA SER A 166 2.40 -6.40 2.12
C SER A 166 1.60 -7.65 1.79
N ALA A 167 1.79 -8.70 2.57
CA ALA A 167 1.05 -9.94 2.43
C ALA A 167 -0.43 -9.75 2.75
N HIS A 168 -1.28 -10.58 2.16
CA HIS A 168 -2.71 -10.56 2.39
C HIS A 168 -3.25 -11.96 2.64
N VAL A 169 -4.41 -12.03 3.25
CA VAL A 169 -5.20 -13.25 3.49
C VAL A 169 -6.51 -13.10 2.74
N GLU A 170 -6.89 -14.12 1.97
CA GLU A 170 -8.17 -14.15 1.27
C GLU A 170 -9.29 -14.58 2.21
N GLY A 171 -10.41 -13.85 2.17
CA GLY A 171 -11.50 -14.08 3.11
C GLY A 171 -11.06 -13.86 4.57
N LYS A 172 -11.66 -14.58 5.51
CA LYS A 172 -11.25 -14.63 6.93
C LYS A 172 -11.08 -13.27 7.62
N GLY A 173 -11.90 -12.27 7.24
CA GLY A 173 -11.77 -10.91 7.73
C GLY A 173 -11.86 -10.80 9.24
N GLU A 174 -12.78 -11.55 9.87
CA GLU A 174 -12.97 -11.55 11.32
C GLU A 174 -11.76 -12.17 12.05
N GLU A 175 -11.22 -13.27 11.52
CA GLU A 175 -10.02 -13.92 12.08
C GLU A 175 -8.80 -12.99 11.97
N CYS A 176 -8.63 -12.34 10.81
CA CYS A 176 -7.57 -11.34 10.61
C CYS A 176 -7.71 -10.16 11.57
N PHE A 177 -8.94 -9.67 11.79
CA PHE A 177 -9.20 -8.58 12.71
C PHE A 177 -8.94 -8.96 14.17
N ALA A 178 -9.38 -10.16 14.57
CA ALA A 178 -9.12 -10.70 15.91
C ALA A 178 -7.61 -10.87 16.17
N ALA A 179 -6.87 -11.39 15.17
CA ALA A 179 -5.42 -11.51 15.25
C ALA A 179 -4.73 -10.14 15.36
N ALA A 180 -5.14 -9.15 14.56
CA ALA A 180 -4.61 -7.79 14.63
C ALA A 180 -4.82 -7.15 16.00
N ARG A 181 -6.00 -7.34 16.61
CA ARG A 181 -6.27 -6.88 17.99
C ARG A 181 -5.37 -7.55 19.01
N LYS A 182 -5.19 -8.87 18.94
CA LYS A 182 -4.33 -9.64 19.85
C LYS A 182 -2.88 -9.19 19.78
N LEU A 183 -2.41 -8.84 18.59
CA LEU A 183 -1.04 -8.37 18.32
C LEU A 183 -0.84 -6.87 18.60
N GLY A 184 -1.88 -6.14 19.02
CA GLY A 184 -1.78 -4.70 19.28
C GLY A 184 -1.56 -3.84 18.02
N LEU A 185 -1.96 -4.33 16.84
CA LEU A 185 -1.83 -3.60 15.57
C LEU A 185 -2.91 -2.51 15.46
N GLU A 186 -2.70 -1.51 14.60
CA GLU A 186 -3.66 -0.41 14.37
C GLU A 186 -5.00 -0.91 13.82
N GLY A 187 -4.98 -2.02 13.08
CA GLY A 187 -6.15 -2.63 12.47
C GLY A 187 -5.82 -3.42 11.22
N ILE A 188 -6.81 -3.58 10.37
CA ILE A 188 -6.69 -4.22 9.06
C ILE A 188 -7.26 -3.34 7.95
N VAL A 189 -6.80 -3.58 6.73
CA VAL A 189 -7.36 -3.03 5.49
C VAL A 189 -7.94 -4.17 4.69
N GLY A 190 -9.25 -4.11 4.38
CA GLY A 190 -9.91 -4.99 3.45
C GLY A 190 -9.93 -4.35 2.07
N LYS A 191 -9.69 -5.14 1.03
CA LYS A 191 -9.70 -4.70 -0.37
C LYS A 191 -10.49 -5.69 -1.22
N ARG A 192 -11.30 -5.21 -2.15
CA ARG A 192 -11.96 -6.05 -3.15
C ARG A 192 -10.91 -6.62 -4.11
N ALA A 193 -10.84 -7.96 -4.21
CA ALA A 193 -9.84 -8.65 -5.03
C ALA A 193 -9.95 -8.33 -6.53
N ASP A 194 -11.19 -8.11 -6.99
CA ASP A 194 -11.55 -7.82 -8.37
C ASP A 194 -11.55 -6.31 -8.72
N SER A 195 -11.25 -5.42 -7.77
CA SER A 195 -11.38 -3.97 -7.98
C SER A 195 -10.22 -3.36 -8.76
N PRO A 196 -10.51 -2.38 -9.63
CA PRO A 196 -9.50 -1.50 -10.20
C PRO A 196 -8.98 -0.52 -9.14
N TYR A 197 -7.91 0.20 -9.46
CA TYR A 197 -7.37 1.27 -8.64
C TYR A 197 -7.93 2.63 -9.09
N SER A 198 -9.07 3.02 -8.53
CA SER A 198 -9.80 4.22 -8.98
C SER A 198 -9.24 5.55 -8.44
N GLY A 199 -8.33 5.51 -7.47
CA GLY A 199 -7.81 6.71 -6.82
C GLY A 199 -8.85 7.49 -6.00
N SER A 200 -9.93 6.84 -5.57
CA SER A 200 -11.05 7.47 -4.89
C SER A 200 -11.43 6.74 -3.59
N ARG A 201 -12.48 7.21 -2.92
CA ARG A 201 -13.09 6.56 -1.75
C ARG A 201 -14.42 5.92 -2.15
N ASN A 202 -14.39 4.92 -3.02
CA ASN A 202 -15.60 4.27 -3.54
C ASN A 202 -16.12 3.10 -2.68
N GLY A 203 -15.32 2.65 -1.70
CA GLY A 203 -15.67 1.53 -0.82
C GLY A 203 -15.00 0.21 -1.20
N ASP A 204 -14.29 0.11 -2.32
CA ASP A 204 -13.52 -1.08 -2.69
C ASP A 204 -12.37 -1.35 -1.71
N TRP A 205 -11.89 -0.28 -1.05
CA TRP A 205 -10.97 -0.38 0.06
C TRP A 205 -11.63 0.11 1.33
N ILE A 206 -11.54 -0.70 2.38
CA ILE A 206 -12.08 -0.41 3.71
C ILE A 206 -10.98 -0.54 4.76
N LYS A 207 -11.15 0.16 5.88
CA LYS A 207 -10.29 0.00 7.06
C LYS A 207 -11.15 -0.33 8.28
N ILE A 208 -10.66 -1.27 9.07
CA ILE A 208 -11.22 -1.65 10.36
C ILE A 208 -10.14 -1.40 11.40
N LYS A 209 -10.39 -0.48 12.33
CA LYS A 209 -9.43 -0.10 13.37
C LYS A 209 -9.63 -0.91 14.63
N CYS A 210 -8.51 -1.37 15.20
CA CYS A 210 -8.46 -1.88 16.57
C CYS A 210 -8.47 -0.68 17.52
N TYR A 211 -9.63 -0.32 18.07
CA TYR A 211 -9.69 0.74 19.07
C TYR A 211 -9.08 0.22 20.37
N ASN A 212 -7.94 0.74 20.74
CA ASN A 212 -7.51 0.71 22.13
C ASN A 212 -8.35 1.76 22.86
N ARG A 213 -9.30 1.34 23.70
CA ARG A 213 -9.95 2.25 24.65
C ARG A 213 -8.87 2.66 25.63
N GLN A 214 -8.36 3.89 25.53
CA GLN A 214 -7.62 4.53 26.60
C GLN A 214 -8.64 5.33 27.42
N GLU A 215 -8.77 5.00 28.70
CA GLU A 215 -9.48 5.82 29.66
C GLU A 215 -8.56 6.97 30.05
N PHE A 216 -8.93 8.19 29.70
CA PHE A 216 -8.26 9.39 30.17
C PHE A 216 -9.03 9.90 31.39
N VAL A 217 -8.34 10.02 32.53
CA VAL A 217 -8.83 10.75 33.68
C VAL A 217 -8.66 12.24 33.37
N ILE A 218 -9.75 12.97 33.20
CA ILE A 218 -9.70 14.43 33.02
C ILE A 218 -9.36 15.03 34.37
N GLY A 219 -8.12 15.50 34.55
CA GLY A 219 -7.58 16.04 35.82
C GLY A 219 -8.06 17.46 36.17
N GLY A 220 -9.02 18.05 35.45
CA GLY A 220 -9.60 19.36 35.74
C GLY A 220 -9.38 20.39 34.62
N PHE A 221 -10.22 21.39 34.57
CA PHE A 221 -10.06 22.63 33.79
C PHE A 221 -9.58 23.73 34.73
N THR A 222 -8.57 24.49 34.31
CA THR A 222 -8.21 25.79 34.91
C THR A 222 -8.75 26.90 34.06
#